data_7c9915f3e1a0c1aa6b823ca3ee2bd597
#
_entry.id   7c9915f3e1a0c1aa6b823ca3ee2bd597
#
_cell.length_a   1.000
_cell.length_b   1.000
_cell.length_c   1.000
_cell.angle_alpha   90.00
_cell.angle_beta   90.00
_cell.angle_gamma   90.00
#
_symmetry.space_group_name_H-M   'P 1'
#
loop_
_entity.id
_entity.type
_entity.pdbx_description
1 polymer ?
#
loop_
_entity_poly.entity_id
_entity_poly.type
_entity_poly.pdbx_seq_one_letter_code
_entity_poly.pdbx_strand_id
1 'polypeptide(L)'
;PNINKLREKVGLDIDGVSTNKHSALNVNAIYRGMNPQETALMQNMVERGYDLFTRRCADGRGMSQDEIKKIGEGRVWLGKDAIEIGLVDSLGNINDAINKAVEMAQLGEYELVNYPEKKDPFEEMLKMFDTTTPEERLIMQVREFAAKPRIMALMPEVTIQ
;
A
#
# COMPACT_ATOMS: atom_id res chain seq x y z
N PRO A 1 11.00 -6.53 -11.19
CA PRO A 1 12.27 -6.71 -11.90
C PRO A 1 12.94 -8.00 -11.46
N ASN A 2 13.56 -8.73 -12.41
CA ASN A 2 14.31 -9.93 -12.12
C ASN A 2 15.80 -9.58 -12.10
N ILE A 3 16.49 -9.87 -11.01
CA ILE A 3 17.92 -9.55 -10.81
C ILE A 3 18.83 -10.76 -10.96
N ASN A 4 18.32 -11.89 -11.45
CA ASN A 4 19.07 -13.13 -11.54
C ASN A 4 20.42 -12.97 -12.28
N LYS A 5 20.39 -12.34 -13.46
CA LYS A 5 21.61 -12.11 -14.25
C LYS A 5 22.64 -11.23 -13.55
N LEU A 6 22.19 -10.25 -12.75
CA LEU A 6 23.09 -9.41 -11.96
C LEU A 6 23.70 -10.22 -10.81
N ARG A 7 22.88 -11.00 -10.12
CA ARG A 7 23.30 -11.87 -9.02
C ARG A 7 24.40 -12.85 -9.46
N GLU A 8 24.17 -13.56 -10.57
CA GLU A 8 25.15 -14.48 -11.17
C GLU A 8 26.47 -13.77 -11.49
N LYS A 9 26.39 -12.54 -12.03
CA LYS A 9 27.54 -11.75 -12.43
C LYS A 9 28.42 -11.30 -11.27
N VAL A 10 27.81 -11.06 -10.09
CA VAL A 10 28.53 -10.66 -8.86
C VAL A 10 28.83 -11.85 -7.94
N GLY A 11 28.51 -13.09 -8.35
CA GLY A 11 28.82 -14.30 -7.58
C GLY A 11 27.99 -14.46 -6.30
N LEU A 12 26.79 -13.89 -6.23
CA LEU A 12 25.89 -14.04 -5.08
C LEU A 12 25.00 -15.27 -5.27
N ASP A 13 25.06 -16.21 -4.33
CA ASP A 13 24.12 -17.32 -4.22
C ASP A 13 23.08 -17.03 -3.15
N ILE A 14 21.80 -17.37 -3.47
CA ILE A 14 20.68 -17.23 -2.57
C ILE A 14 20.05 -18.60 -2.45
N ASP A 15 20.06 -19.14 -1.24
CA ASP A 15 19.39 -20.38 -0.88
C ASP A 15 18.21 -20.09 0.05
N GLY A 16 17.26 -21.01 0.12
CA GLY A 16 16.06 -20.82 0.92
C GLY A 16 15.33 -22.13 1.21
N VAL A 17 14.71 -22.17 2.37
CA VAL A 17 13.85 -23.29 2.78
C VAL A 17 12.40 -22.86 2.62
N SER A 18 11.63 -23.64 1.88
CA SER A 18 10.21 -23.40 1.64
C SER A 18 9.34 -24.42 2.38
N THR A 19 8.31 -23.97 3.07
CA THR A 19 7.35 -24.83 3.78
C THR A 19 6.39 -25.56 2.81
N ASN A 20 6.18 -24.99 1.63
CA ASN A 20 5.41 -25.58 0.54
C ASN A 20 5.90 -25.07 -0.82
N LYS A 21 5.31 -25.64 -1.90
CA LYS A 21 5.73 -25.41 -3.28
C LYS A 21 5.75 -23.93 -3.74
N HIS A 22 4.91 -23.07 -3.14
CA HIS A 22 4.70 -21.68 -3.57
C HIS A 22 4.82 -20.68 -2.42
N SER A 23 5.33 -21.09 -1.24
CA SER A 23 5.39 -20.23 -0.05
C SER A 23 6.28 -18.98 -0.23
N ALA A 24 7.26 -19.03 -1.12
CA ALA A 24 8.19 -17.94 -1.39
C ALA A 24 8.04 -17.34 -2.80
N LEU A 25 6.84 -17.39 -3.37
CA LEU A 25 6.56 -16.95 -4.75
C LEU A 25 7.10 -15.53 -5.02
N ASN A 26 6.73 -14.56 -4.19
CA ASN A 26 7.09 -13.15 -4.39
C ASN A 26 8.61 -12.92 -4.27
N VAL A 27 9.27 -13.59 -3.35
CA VAL A 27 10.71 -13.48 -3.13
C VAL A 27 11.47 -14.16 -4.24
N ASN A 28 11.08 -15.40 -4.58
CA ASN A 28 11.73 -16.19 -5.61
C ASN A 28 11.62 -15.56 -7.01
N ALA A 29 10.50 -14.88 -7.31
CA ALA A 29 10.31 -14.21 -8.59
C ALA A 29 11.36 -13.13 -8.89
N ILE A 30 11.93 -12.52 -7.86
CA ILE A 30 13.00 -11.52 -8.00
C ILE A 30 14.33 -12.20 -8.41
N TYR A 31 14.62 -13.37 -7.84
CA TYR A 31 15.94 -14.00 -7.94
C TYR A 31 16.05 -15.04 -9.06
N ARG A 32 14.99 -15.76 -9.40
CA ARG A 32 15.02 -16.83 -10.41
C ARG A 32 13.98 -16.74 -11.53
N GLY A 33 13.06 -15.79 -11.42
CA GLY A 33 11.88 -15.76 -12.28
C GLY A 33 10.81 -16.78 -11.85
N MET A 34 9.60 -16.58 -12.32
CA MET A 34 8.46 -17.46 -12.06
C MET A 34 8.45 -18.65 -13.01
N ASN A 35 8.11 -19.81 -12.49
CA ASN A 35 7.79 -20.96 -13.33
C ASN A 35 6.34 -20.84 -13.89
N PRO A 36 5.94 -21.70 -14.87
CA PRO A 36 4.61 -21.59 -15.48
C PRO A 36 3.45 -21.70 -14.49
N GLN A 37 3.56 -22.51 -13.43
CA GLN A 37 2.53 -22.64 -12.40
C GLN A 37 2.44 -21.38 -11.55
N GLU A 38 3.56 -20.81 -11.16
CA GLU A 38 3.64 -19.55 -10.42
C GLU A 38 3.11 -18.36 -11.24
N THR A 39 3.42 -18.34 -12.53
CA THR A 39 2.87 -17.36 -13.47
C THR A 39 1.35 -17.46 -13.54
N ALA A 40 0.80 -18.67 -13.66
CA ALA A 40 -0.64 -18.89 -13.69
C ALA A 40 -1.31 -18.48 -12.36
N LEU A 41 -0.69 -18.76 -11.20
CA LEU A 41 -1.19 -18.31 -9.90
C LEU A 41 -1.22 -16.78 -9.80
N MET A 42 -0.15 -16.12 -10.24
CA MET A 42 -0.07 -14.67 -10.23
C MET A 42 -1.09 -14.05 -11.18
N GLN A 43 -1.25 -14.61 -12.38
CA GLN A 43 -2.25 -14.18 -13.35
C GLN A 43 -3.67 -14.29 -12.79
N ASN A 44 -4.02 -15.42 -12.20
CA ASN A 44 -5.32 -15.60 -11.54
C ASN A 44 -5.55 -14.59 -10.39
N MET A 45 -4.51 -14.26 -9.63
CA MET A 45 -4.62 -13.27 -8.55
C MET A 45 -4.88 -11.87 -9.12
N VAL A 46 -4.19 -11.50 -10.19
CA VAL A 46 -4.39 -10.21 -10.88
C VAL A 46 -5.81 -10.13 -11.48
N GLU A 47 -6.24 -11.18 -12.18
CA GLU A 47 -7.58 -11.23 -12.78
C GLU A 47 -8.70 -11.11 -11.73
N ARG A 48 -8.59 -11.85 -10.63
CA ARG A 48 -9.53 -11.74 -9.51
C ARG A 48 -9.51 -10.35 -8.86
N GLY A 49 -8.33 -9.77 -8.71
CA GLY A 49 -8.18 -8.42 -8.19
C GLY A 49 -8.83 -7.39 -9.09
N TYR A 50 -8.61 -7.48 -10.39
CA TYR A 50 -9.22 -6.60 -11.39
C TYR A 50 -10.73 -6.78 -11.49
N ASP A 51 -11.21 -8.00 -11.46
CA ASP A 51 -12.66 -8.28 -11.44
C ASP A 51 -13.35 -7.69 -10.20
N LEU A 52 -12.77 -7.91 -9.03
CA LEU A 52 -13.27 -7.32 -7.79
C LEU A 52 -13.24 -5.78 -7.82
N PHE A 53 -12.16 -5.19 -8.29
CA PHE A 53 -12.00 -3.75 -8.42
C PHE A 53 -13.06 -3.14 -9.35
N THR A 54 -13.19 -3.67 -10.56
CA THR A 54 -14.16 -3.16 -11.54
C THR A 54 -15.61 -3.36 -11.09
N ARG A 55 -15.91 -4.45 -10.37
CA ARG A 55 -17.23 -4.67 -9.76
C ARG A 55 -17.53 -3.61 -8.69
N ARG A 56 -16.61 -3.33 -7.79
CA ARG A 56 -16.78 -2.29 -6.77
C ARG A 56 -16.95 -0.89 -7.36
N CYS A 57 -16.24 -0.60 -8.44
CA CYS A 57 -16.44 0.65 -9.18
C CYS A 57 -17.82 0.72 -9.81
N ALA A 58 -18.28 -0.36 -10.44
CA ALA A 58 -19.62 -0.48 -11.04
C ALA A 58 -20.72 -0.25 -10.01
N ASP A 59 -20.65 -0.96 -8.88
CA ASP A 59 -21.60 -0.82 -7.77
C ASP A 59 -21.63 0.62 -7.21
N GLY A 60 -20.44 1.21 -7.01
CA GLY A 60 -20.34 2.57 -6.47
C GLY A 60 -20.74 3.69 -7.43
N ARG A 61 -20.69 3.44 -8.74
CA ARG A 61 -21.03 4.41 -9.78
C ARG A 61 -22.40 4.17 -10.43
N GLY A 62 -23.09 3.10 -10.06
CA GLY A 62 -24.38 2.71 -10.69
C GLY A 62 -24.23 2.37 -12.17
N MET A 63 -23.04 1.90 -12.58
CA MET A 63 -22.72 1.52 -13.95
C MET A 63 -22.61 0.00 -14.06
N SER A 64 -22.66 -0.53 -15.29
CA SER A 64 -22.33 -1.92 -15.51
C SER A 64 -20.81 -2.15 -15.41
N GLN A 65 -20.41 -3.36 -15.02
CA GLN A 65 -18.98 -3.70 -14.96
C GLN A 65 -18.28 -3.61 -16.33
N ASP A 66 -19.01 -3.87 -17.40
CA ASP A 66 -18.48 -3.76 -18.77
C ASP A 66 -18.26 -2.30 -19.19
N GLU A 67 -19.09 -1.37 -18.75
CA GLU A 67 -18.85 0.06 -18.95
C GLU A 67 -17.60 0.52 -18.20
N ILE A 68 -17.45 0.12 -16.93
CA ILE A 68 -16.23 0.40 -16.17
C ILE A 68 -14.99 -0.17 -16.87
N LYS A 69 -15.03 -1.39 -17.37
CA LYS A 69 -13.91 -2.00 -18.11
C LYS A 69 -13.55 -1.20 -19.37
N LYS A 70 -14.54 -0.71 -20.13
CA LYS A 70 -14.30 0.10 -21.33
C LYS A 70 -13.58 1.41 -21.08
N ILE A 71 -13.82 2.05 -19.93
CA ILE A 71 -13.20 3.32 -19.54
C ILE A 71 -11.94 3.12 -18.68
N GLY A 72 -11.72 1.90 -18.18
CA GLY A 72 -10.56 1.50 -17.38
C GLY A 72 -9.34 1.12 -18.24
N GLU A 73 -8.77 -0.05 -18.00
CA GLU A 73 -7.64 -0.63 -18.75
C GLU A 73 -6.38 0.24 -18.77
N GLY A 74 -6.11 0.92 -17.67
CA GLY A 74 -4.91 1.77 -17.52
C GLY A 74 -5.02 3.14 -18.19
N ARG A 75 -6.20 3.54 -18.67
CA ARG A 75 -6.41 4.89 -19.20
C ARG A 75 -6.39 5.92 -18.09
N VAL A 76 -5.83 7.09 -18.41
CA VAL A 76 -5.81 8.27 -17.53
C VAL A 76 -6.72 9.33 -18.14
N TRP A 77 -7.64 9.86 -17.33
CA TRP A 77 -8.62 10.84 -17.74
C TRP A 77 -8.36 12.19 -17.09
N LEU A 78 -8.57 13.27 -17.82
CA LEU A 78 -8.64 14.60 -17.22
C LEU A 78 -9.91 14.69 -16.35
N GLY A 79 -9.88 15.49 -15.28
CA GLY A 79 -11.04 15.63 -14.40
C GLY A 79 -12.33 16.02 -15.13
N LYS A 80 -12.20 16.91 -16.14
CA LYS A 80 -13.32 17.32 -17.00
C LYS A 80 -13.94 16.14 -17.75
N ASP A 81 -13.10 15.31 -18.37
CA ASP A 81 -13.57 14.14 -19.12
C ASP A 81 -14.11 13.06 -18.16
N ALA A 82 -13.50 12.95 -16.97
CA ALA A 82 -13.92 11.99 -15.93
C ALA A 82 -15.33 12.27 -15.39
N ILE A 83 -15.78 13.54 -15.37
CA ILE A 83 -17.19 13.88 -15.07
C ILE A 83 -18.10 13.40 -16.17
N GLU A 84 -17.76 13.67 -17.44
CA GLU A 84 -18.61 13.32 -18.59
C GLU A 84 -18.84 11.80 -18.67
N ILE A 85 -17.86 10.99 -18.29
CA ILE A 85 -17.96 9.53 -18.26
C ILE A 85 -18.40 8.96 -16.89
N GLY A 86 -18.78 9.80 -15.94
CA GLY A 86 -19.34 9.39 -14.65
C GLY A 86 -18.34 8.82 -13.63
N LEU A 87 -17.02 9.03 -13.82
CA LEU A 87 -15.99 8.55 -12.88
C LEU A 87 -15.85 9.43 -11.64
N VAL A 88 -16.17 10.71 -11.73
CA VAL A 88 -16.12 11.67 -10.61
C VAL A 88 -17.42 12.45 -10.53
N ASP A 89 -17.75 12.95 -9.35
CA ASP A 89 -19.03 13.60 -9.07
C ASP A 89 -18.99 15.10 -9.33
N SER A 90 -17.83 15.74 -9.08
CA SER A 90 -17.63 17.17 -9.30
C SER A 90 -16.17 17.52 -9.50
N LEU A 91 -15.91 18.69 -10.09
CA LEU A 91 -14.59 19.29 -10.11
C LEU A 91 -14.42 20.16 -8.87
N GLY A 92 -13.22 20.17 -8.33
CA GLY A 92 -12.86 20.99 -7.19
C GLY A 92 -11.38 20.87 -6.84
N ASN A 93 -10.96 21.68 -5.92
CA ASN A 93 -9.63 21.63 -5.32
C ASN A 93 -9.67 20.87 -3.97
N ILE A 94 -8.55 20.77 -3.29
CA ILE A 94 -8.46 20.06 -2.01
C ILE A 94 -9.38 20.66 -0.94
N ASN A 95 -9.58 21.97 -0.91
CA ASN A 95 -10.46 22.60 0.07
C ASN A 95 -11.92 22.25 -0.18
N ASP A 96 -12.33 22.16 -1.47
CA ASP A 96 -13.67 21.73 -1.85
C ASP A 96 -13.93 20.28 -1.39
N ALA A 97 -12.93 19.41 -1.53
CA ALA A 97 -13.01 18.03 -1.06
C ALA A 97 -13.11 17.95 0.47
N ILE A 98 -12.33 18.75 1.20
CA ILE A 98 -12.40 18.85 2.66
C ILE A 98 -13.78 19.34 3.11
N ASN A 99 -14.27 20.42 2.52
CA ASN A 99 -15.58 20.98 2.84
C ASN A 99 -16.69 19.96 2.57
N LYS A 100 -16.60 19.21 1.48
CA LYS A 100 -17.55 18.14 1.16
C LYS A 100 -17.49 17.00 2.17
N ALA A 101 -16.31 16.61 2.62
CA ALA A 101 -16.14 15.60 3.66
C ALA A 101 -16.74 16.04 5.00
N VAL A 102 -16.51 17.29 5.39
CA VAL A 102 -17.09 17.92 6.62
C VAL A 102 -18.62 17.93 6.54
N GLU A 103 -19.19 18.35 5.40
CA GLU A 103 -20.63 18.35 5.15
C GLU A 103 -21.23 16.93 5.26
N MET A 104 -20.62 15.95 4.58
CA MET A 104 -21.09 14.56 4.60
C MET A 104 -21.00 13.92 5.98
N ALA A 105 -19.96 14.25 6.75
CA ALA A 105 -19.79 13.77 8.12
C ALA A 105 -20.59 14.58 9.16
N GLN A 106 -21.27 15.66 8.74
CA GLN A 106 -22.05 16.56 9.59
C GLN A 106 -21.24 17.11 10.79
N LEU A 107 -19.97 17.46 10.55
CA LEU A 107 -19.07 18.00 11.58
C LEU A 107 -19.33 19.51 11.77
N GLY A 108 -19.47 19.95 13.04
CA GLY A 108 -19.54 21.37 13.38
C GLY A 108 -18.16 22.02 13.47
N GLU A 109 -17.25 21.37 14.17
CA GLU A 109 -15.84 21.78 14.28
C GLU A 109 -14.95 20.62 13.85
N TYR A 110 -13.82 20.91 13.21
CA TYR A 110 -12.88 19.90 12.76
C TYR A 110 -11.44 20.43 12.77
N GLU A 111 -10.49 19.52 12.88
CA GLU A 111 -9.07 19.80 12.77
C GLU A 111 -8.48 19.03 11.61
N LEU A 112 -7.61 19.68 10.83
CA LEU A 112 -6.88 19.06 9.74
C LEU A 112 -5.55 18.52 10.24
N VAL A 113 -5.41 17.20 10.27
CA VAL A 113 -4.18 16.52 10.65
C VAL A 113 -3.51 15.97 9.41
N ASN A 114 -2.25 16.34 9.19
CA ASN A 114 -1.46 15.85 8.06
C ASN A 114 -0.61 14.64 8.46
N TYR A 115 -0.71 13.57 7.69
CA TYR A 115 0.13 12.38 7.84
C TYR A 115 0.92 12.10 6.55
N PRO A 116 2.20 11.66 6.64
CA PRO A 116 3.01 11.65 7.88
C PRO A 116 3.28 13.07 8.38
N GLU A 117 3.51 13.22 9.68
CA GLU A 117 3.94 14.50 10.26
C GLU A 117 5.18 15.00 9.53
N LYS A 118 5.17 16.27 9.14
CA LYS A 118 6.34 16.89 8.51
C LYS A 118 7.46 16.92 9.55
N LYS A 119 8.51 16.16 9.29
CA LYS A 119 9.73 16.25 10.09
C LYS A 119 10.36 17.63 9.86
N ASP A 120 10.84 18.23 10.95
CA ASP A 120 11.55 19.48 10.84
C ASP A 120 12.82 19.26 9.98
N PRO A 121 13.02 20.04 8.89
CA PRO A 121 14.23 19.95 8.07
C PRO A 121 15.51 20.08 8.87
N PHE A 122 15.47 20.83 9.98
CA PHE A 122 16.59 20.98 10.90
C PHE A 122 16.88 19.69 11.68
N GLU A 123 15.84 18.97 12.13
CA GLU A 123 16.02 17.65 12.74
C GLU A 123 16.57 16.60 11.74
N GLU A 124 16.15 16.67 10.49
CA GLU A 124 16.71 15.78 9.45
C GLU A 124 18.17 16.11 9.17
N MET A 125 18.52 17.39 9.12
CA MET A 125 19.90 17.84 8.97
C MET A 125 20.76 17.41 10.17
N LEU A 126 20.28 17.56 11.40
CA LEU A 126 20.97 17.07 12.61
C LEU A 126 21.18 15.56 12.57
N LYS A 127 20.21 14.79 12.06
CA LYS A 127 20.35 13.33 11.90
C LYS A 127 21.39 12.93 10.86
N MET A 128 21.63 13.76 9.85
CA MET A 128 22.73 13.55 8.89
C MET A 128 24.11 13.76 9.51
N PHE A 129 24.21 14.60 10.56
CA PHE A 129 25.45 14.82 11.33
C PHE A 129 25.56 13.92 12.56
N ASP A 130 24.52 13.10 12.81
CA ASP A 130 24.53 12.16 13.93
C ASP A 130 25.49 11.00 13.64
N THR A 131 26.62 11.02 14.33
CA THR A 131 27.69 10.01 14.26
C THR A 131 27.42 8.81 15.16
N THR A 132 26.22 8.66 15.68
CA THR A 132 25.84 7.52 16.54
C THR A 132 26.05 6.20 15.81
N THR A 133 26.71 5.27 16.48
CA THR A 133 26.95 3.94 15.93
C THR A 133 25.65 3.16 15.77
N PRO A 134 25.60 2.16 14.88
CA PRO A 134 24.40 1.31 14.72
C PRO A 134 23.94 0.68 16.05
N GLU A 135 24.85 0.40 16.95
CA GLU A 135 24.58 -0.18 18.27
C GLU A 135 23.91 0.84 19.20
N GLU A 136 24.38 2.07 19.23
CA GLU A 136 23.76 3.15 20.01
C GLU A 136 22.37 3.49 19.47
N ARG A 137 22.16 3.47 18.16
CA ARG A 137 20.83 3.63 17.55
C ARG A 137 19.88 2.51 17.98
N LEU A 138 20.34 1.27 18.01
CA LEU A 138 19.55 0.14 18.47
C LEU A 138 19.14 0.30 19.94
N ILE A 139 20.08 0.71 20.80
CA ILE A 139 19.82 0.97 22.22
C ILE A 139 18.81 2.10 22.40
N MET A 140 18.90 3.19 21.62
CA MET A 140 17.93 4.27 21.64
C MET A 140 16.53 3.83 21.18
N GLN A 141 16.46 3.04 20.11
CA GLN A 141 15.18 2.48 19.62
C GLN A 141 14.53 1.56 20.65
N VAL A 142 15.31 0.72 21.31
CA VAL A 142 14.80 -0.17 22.38
C VAL A 142 14.31 0.65 23.57
N ARG A 143 15.03 1.71 23.96
CA ARG A 143 14.60 2.63 25.02
C ARG A 143 13.31 3.38 24.69
N GLU A 144 13.22 3.92 23.48
CA GLU A 144 12.02 4.62 23.01
C GLU A 144 10.82 3.65 22.94
N PHE A 145 11.05 2.43 22.47
CA PHE A 145 10.05 1.38 22.42
C PHE A 145 9.57 0.96 23.83
N ALA A 146 10.47 0.94 24.82
CA ALA A 146 10.13 0.62 26.20
C ALA A 146 9.45 1.77 26.96
N ALA A 147 9.70 3.01 26.54
CA ALA A 147 9.15 4.21 27.19
C ALA A 147 7.74 4.58 26.74
N LYS A 148 7.28 4.10 25.57
CA LYS A 148 5.93 4.38 25.09
C LYS A 148 4.88 3.54 25.83
N PRO A 149 3.83 4.14 26.43
CA PRO A 149 2.75 3.38 27.04
C PRO A 149 2.08 2.51 25.96
N ARG A 150 2.07 1.21 26.16
CA ARG A 150 1.42 0.27 25.27
C ARG A 150 -0.01 0.06 25.74
N ILE A 151 -0.97 0.40 24.90
CA ILE A 151 -2.31 -0.18 24.99
C ILE A 151 -2.19 -1.59 24.37
N MET A 152 -1.96 -2.58 25.21
CA MET A 152 -2.12 -3.98 24.79
C MET A 152 -3.63 -4.27 24.79
N ALA A 153 -4.23 -4.36 23.62
CA ALA A 153 -5.53 -4.99 23.49
C ALA A 153 -5.34 -6.50 23.75
N LEU A 154 -5.59 -6.92 24.98
CA LEU A 154 -5.72 -8.33 25.32
C LEU A 154 -6.99 -8.84 24.65
N MET A 155 -6.85 -9.66 23.61
CA MET A 155 -7.97 -10.45 23.09
C MET A 155 -8.43 -11.40 24.21
N PRO A 156 -9.73 -11.44 24.53
CA PRO A 156 -10.23 -12.43 25.48
C PRO A 156 -9.98 -13.83 24.92
N GLU A 157 -9.56 -14.77 25.80
CA GLU A 157 -9.45 -16.16 25.45
C GLU A 157 -10.81 -16.67 24.95
N VAL A 158 -10.85 -17.06 23.67
CA VAL A 158 -12.02 -17.75 23.11
C VAL A 158 -11.86 -19.24 23.47
N THR A 159 -12.53 -19.68 24.55
CA THR A 159 -12.66 -21.09 24.83
C THR A 159 -13.69 -21.67 23.86
N ILE A 160 -13.23 -22.45 22.90
CA ILE A 160 -14.12 -23.23 22.02
C ILE A 160 -14.51 -24.48 22.82
N GLN A 161 -15.79 -24.60 23.17
CA GLN A 161 -16.41 -25.82 23.68
C GLN A 161 -16.81 -26.72 22.53
#